data_68c4553fb51b9ce0e95f3c6eab1ddc1a
#
_entry.id   68c4553fb51b9ce0e95f3c6eab1ddc1a
#
_cell.length_a   1.000
_cell.length_b   1.000
_cell.length_c   1.000
_cell.angle_alpha   90.00
_cell.angle_beta   90.00
_cell.angle_gamma   90.00
#
_symmetry.space_group_name_H-M   'P 1'
#
loop_
_entity.id
_entity.type
_entity.pdbx_description
1 polymer ?
#
loop_
_entity_poly.entity_id
_entity_poly.type
_entity_poly.pdbx_seq_one_letter_code
_entity_poly.pdbx_strand_id
1 'polypeptide(L)'
;EKYPDIVVCGTVGPCHDPSADYIEGWRFAKENSRYIDMVDEHYYESPGWFLNNQDYYDGYDRKAPKVYLGEWASRTRTMESALVEAMHLCHIEKNADVVVMTSYAPLLCKEKHHNWNPNMIYFDNTNITLTPSYHTQKLFSVNGGDRYVASTLRVPEGLENRVAASVVTDSKSGKKYVKLVNALPSALKLNVNGLDISGNTAIEGFRGMPADKAVQPAD
;
A
#
# COMPACT_ATOMS: atom_id res chain seq x y z
N GLU A 1 17.63 8.07 -26.22
CA GLU A 1 17.52 7.18 -27.39
C GLU A 1 18.70 6.22 -27.54
N LYS A 2 19.84 6.47 -26.83
CA LYS A 2 20.95 5.51 -26.78
C LYS A 2 20.63 4.27 -25.94
N TYR A 3 19.68 4.39 -25.01
CA TYR A 3 19.26 3.34 -24.08
C TYR A 3 17.73 3.33 -23.98
N PRO A 4 17.02 2.79 -24.97
CA PRO A 4 15.55 2.88 -25.05
C PRO A 4 14.81 2.11 -23.95
N ASP A 5 15.48 1.15 -23.30
CA ASP A 5 14.89 0.31 -22.26
C ASP A 5 15.08 0.86 -20.83
N ILE A 6 15.74 2.01 -20.69
CA ILE A 6 15.89 2.66 -19.39
C ILE A 6 14.62 3.42 -19.05
N VAL A 7 14.08 3.12 -17.86
CA VAL A 7 12.99 3.87 -17.24
C VAL A 7 13.57 5.05 -16.47
N VAL A 8 13.15 6.27 -16.81
CA VAL A 8 13.60 7.48 -16.13
C VAL A 8 12.62 7.85 -15.04
N CYS A 9 13.10 7.85 -13.79
CA CYS A 9 12.36 8.24 -12.61
C CYS A 9 12.88 9.57 -12.07
N GLY A 10 12.01 10.58 -11.95
CA GLY A 10 12.33 11.87 -11.33
C GLY A 10 11.70 11.96 -9.93
N THR A 11 12.36 12.64 -8.99
CA THR A 11 11.78 12.88 -7.68
C THR A 11 10.88 14.10 -7.67
N VAL A 12 9.85 14.07 -6.83
CA VAL A 12 8.98 15.21 -6.53
C VAL A 12 9.12 15.68 -5.07
N GLY A 13 10.24 15.35 -4.45
CA GLY A 13 10.59 15.78 -3.09
C GLY A 13 10.15 14.79 -1.99
N PRO A 14 10.44 15.12 -0.73
CA PRO A 14 10.26 14.22 0.41
C PRO A 14 8.85 14.23 1.01
N CYS A 15 7.95 15.06 0.49
CA CYS A 15 6.60 15.23 0.99
C CYS A 15 5.61 15.31 -0.18
N HIS A 16 4.36 14.93 0.10
CA HIS A 16 3.27 15.06 -0.87
C HIS A 16 2.67 16.49 -0.90
N ASP A 17 1.64 16.69 -1.73
CA ASP A 17 0.87 17.94 -1.80
C ASP A 17 0.40 18.41 -0.40
N PRO A 18 0.53 19.70 -0.02
CA PRO A 18 0.85 20.84 -0.90
C PRO A 18 2.30 21.35 -0.82
N SER A 19 3.30 20.49 -0.65
CA SER A 19 4.69 20.95 -0.61
C SER A 19 5.12 21.58 -1.94
N ALA A 20 5.98 22.60 -1.87
CA ALA A 20 6.47 23.28 -3.06
C ALA A 20 7.23 22.33 -3.99
N ASP A 21 8.06 21.46 -3.43
CA ASP A 21 8.85 20.47 -4.19
C ASP A 21 7.94 19.51 -4.96
N TYR A 22 6.85 19.05 -4.34
CA TYR A 22 5.86 18.19 -4.97
C TYR A 22 5.17 18.89 -6.15
N ILE A 23 4.68 20.10 -5.95
CA ILE A 23 3.97 20.87 -6.98
C ILE A 23 4.88 21.16 -8.17
N GLU A 24 6.09 21.68 -7.92
CA GLU A 24 7.07 22.00 -8.96
C GLU A 24 7.61 20.75 -9.66
N GLY A 25 7.89 19.69 -8.91
CA GLY A 25 8.37 18.43 -9.46
C GLY A 25 7.35 17.79 -10.40
N TRP A 26 6.08 17.74 -9.99
CA TRP A 26 5.01 17.23 -10.86
C TRP A 26 4.78 18.10 -12.09
N ARG A 27 4.83 19.43 -11.94
CA ARG A 27 4.74 20.34 -13.08
C ARG A 27 5.84 20.04 -14.10
N PHE A 28 7.09 19.97 -13.62
CA PHE A 28 8.26 19.66 -14.46
C PHE A 28 8.14 18.29 -15.14
N ALA A 29 7.73 17.26 -14.39
CA ALA A 29 7.58 15.91 -14.92
C ALA A 29 6.51 15.84 -16.04
N LYS A 30 5.38 16.52 -15.85
CA LYS A 30 4.30 16.60 -16.88
C LYS A 30 4.76 17.33 -18.14
N GLU A 31 5.45 18.46 -18.00
CA GLU A 31 6.00 19.23 -19.12
C GLU A 31 7.07 18.45 -19.90
N ASN A 32 7.76 17.52 -19.24
CA ASN A 32 8.82 16.71 -19.80
C ASN A 32 8.47 15.22 -19.92
N SER A 33 7.18 14.88 -19.99
CA SER A 33 6.68 13.50 -19.97
C SER A 33 7.20 12.59 -21.10
N ARG A 34 7.76 13.17 -22.16
CA ARG A 34 8.46 12.40 -23.22
C ARG A 34 9.82 11.83 -22.79
N TYR A 35 10.35 12.28 -21.64
CA TYR A 35 11.67 11.88 -21.10
C TYR A 35 11.58 11.28 -19.70
N ILE A 36 10.46 11.52 -19.00
CA ILE A 36 10.23 11.07 -17.63
C ILE A 36 9.07 10.08 -17.65
N ASP A 37 9.38 8.83 -17.31
CA ASP A 37 8.39 7.74 -17.34
C ASP A 37 7.61 7.65 -16.02
N MET A 38 8.28 7.97 -14.90
CA MET A 38 7.66 7.96 -13.59
C MET A 38 8.24 9.03 -12.67
N VAL A 39 7.52 9.30 -11.60
CA VAL A 39 7.94 10.17 -10.50
C VAL A 39 8.00 9.38 -9.20
N ASP A 40 9.00 9.71 -8.39
CA ASP A 40 9.20 9.16 -7.07
C ASP A 40 8.51 10.07 -6.04
N GLU A 41 7.42 9.57 -5.46
CA GLU A 41 6.66 10.23 -4.40
C GLU A 41 7.00 9.68 -3.02
N HIS A 42 7.04 10.56 -2.03
CA HIS A 42 7.29 10.20 -0.64
C HIS A 42 6.24 10.80 0.28
N TYR A 43 5.71 10.02 1.23
CA TYR A 43 4.91 10.54 2.34
C TYR A 43 4.87 9.62 3.53
N TYR A 44 4.87 10.25 4.71
CA TYR A 44 4.76 9.61 6.00
C TYR A 44 3.65 10.28 6.78
N GLU A 45 2.53 9.57 6.96
CA GLU A 45 1.33 10.19 7.46
C GLU A 45 0.72 9.46 8.67
N SER A 46 -0.17 10.14 9.38
CA SER A 46 -0.89 9.53 10.50
C SER A 46 -1.87 8.45 10.02
N PRO A 47 -2.22 7.46 10.86
CA PRO A 47 -3.29 6.52 10.51
C PRO A 47 -4.59 7.20 10.09
N GLY A 48 -4.94 8.33 10.74
CA GLY A 48 -6.12 9.13 10.38
C GLY A 48 -6.06 9.71 8.98
N TRP A 49 -4.89 10.13 8.52
CA TRP A 49 -4.71 10.61 7.16
C TRP A 49 -5.04 9.50 6.14
N PHE A 50 -4.48 8.30 6.31
CA PHE A 50 -4.74 7.17 5.42
C PHE A 50 -6.22 6.80 5.38
N LEU A 51 -6.92 6.84 6.52
CA LEU A 51 -8.36 6.56 6.57
C LEU A 51 -9.20 7.58 5.80
N ASN A 52 -8.75 8.84 5.73
CA ASN A 52 -9.48 9.93 5.08
C ASN A 52 -9.02 10.23 3.65
N ASN A 53 -8.00 9.55 3.14
CA ASN A 53 -7.43 9.77 1.81
C ASN A 53 -7.31 8.45 1.02
N GLN A 54 -8.32 7.57 1.13
CA GLN A 54 -8.30 6.29 0.43
C GLN A 54 -8.43 6.44 -1.08
N ASP A 55 -9.00 7.53 -1.55
CA ASP A 55 -9.15 7.91 -2.95
C ASP A 55 -7.98 8.75 -3.50
N TYR A 56 -6.88 8.87 -2.76
CA TYR A 56 -5.75 9.75 -3.05
C TYR A 56 -5.28 9.68 -4.51
N TYR A 57 -5.19 8.50 -5.09
CA TYR A 57 -4.76 8.30 -6.48
C TYR A 57 -5.90 8.30 -7.51
N ASP A 58 -7.16 8.34 -7.09
CA ASP A 58 -8.31 8.27 -8.01
C ASP A 58 -8.36 9.47 -8.97
N GLY A 59 -7.92 10.65 -8.52
CA GLY A 59 -7.88 11.89 -9.29
C GLY A 59 -6.65 12.09 -10.19
N TYR A 60 -5.68 11.18 -10.18
CA TYR A 60 -4.45 11.33 -10.97
C TYR A 60 -4.70 11.17 -12.47
N ASP A 61 -4.01 11.98 -13.27
CA ASP A 61 -4.05 11.88 -14.72
C ASP A 61 -3.37 10.59 -15.20
N ARG A 62 -4.17 9.66 -15.75
CA ARG A 62 -3.71 8.35 -16.24
C ARG A 62 -2.72 8.43 -17.41
N LYS A 63 -2.61 9.60 -18.07
CA LYS A 63 -1.68 9.86 -19.18
C LYS A 63 -0.36 10.52 -18.73
N ALA A 64 -0.30 11.01 -17.49
CA ALA A 64 0.90 11.57 -16.91
C ALA A 64 1.95 10.48 -16.63
N PRO A 65 3.21 10.86 -16.32
CA PRO A 65 4.20 9.93 -15.79
C PRO A 65 3.62 9.08 -14.63
N LYS A 66 4.06 7.83 -14.54
CA LYS A 66 3.57 6.92 -13.49
C LYS A 66 4.15 7.28 -12.13
N VAL A 67 3.58 6.74 -11.07
CA VAL A 67 4.05 6.92 -9.71
C VAL A 67 4.86 5.70 -9.27
N TYR A 68 6.04 5.94 -8.81
CA TYR A 68 6.77 5.09 -7.88
C TYR A 68 6.61 5.69 -6.49
N LEU A 69 5.84 5.07 -5.62
CA LEU A 69 5.75 5.47 -4.23
C LEU A 69 6.98 4.92 -3.49
N GLY A 70 8.10 5.68 -3.57
CA GLY A 70 9.43 5.21 -3.20
C GLY A 70 9.71 5.19 -1.73
N GLU A 71 9.03 6.05 -0.95
CA GLU A 71 9.05 5.99 0.51
C GLU A 71 7.68 6.32 1.08
N TRP A 72 7.17 5.42 1.92
CA TRP A 72 5.92 5.68 2.62
C TRP A 72 5.76 4.80 3.86
N ALA A 73 5.04 5.31 4.84
CA ALA A 73 4.57 4.55 5.99
C ALA A 73 3.50 5.31 6.76
N SER A 74 2.67 4.59 7.50
CA SER A 74 1.85 5.17 8.56
C SER A 74 2.67 5.29 9.85
N ARG A 75 2.54 6.43 10.58
CA ARG A 75 3.49 6.86 11.62
C ARG A 75 3.35 6.17 12.98
N THR A 76 2.97 4.89 13.03
CA THR A 76 3.01 4.10 14.28
C THR A 76 3.69 2.74 14.07
N ARG A 77 4.07 2.07 15.17
CA ARG A 77 4.59 0.67 15.18
C ARG A 77 3.51 -0.34 15.54
N THR A 78 2.25 0.01 15.35
CA THR A 78 1.13 -0.77 15.91
C THR A 78 0.24 -1.34 14.82
N MET A 79 -0.68 -2.19 15.21
CA MET A 79 -1.68 -2.80 14.33
C MET A 79 -2.53 -1.76 13.60
N GLU A 80 -2.76 -0.58 14.22
CA GLU A 80 -3.49 0.51 13.57
C GLU A 80 -2.81 0.94 12.26
N SER A 81 -1.49 1.16 12.27
CA SER A 81 -0.75 1.47 11.04
C SER A 81 -0.82 0.34 10.02
N ALA A 82 -0.64 -0.90 10.45
CA ALA A 82 -0.71 -2.05 9.56
C ALA A 82 -2.07 -2.18 8.84
N LEU A 83 -3.16 -1.89 9.54
CA LEU A 83 -4.52 -1.91 8.97
C LEU A 83 -4.71 -0.81 7.92
N VAL A 84 -4.35 0.44 8.24
CA VAL A 84 -4.53 1.55 7.29
C VAL A 84 -3.58 1.45 6.10
N GLU A 85 -2.39 0.90 6.29
CA GLU A 85 -1.45 0.56 5.21
C GLU A 85 -2.01 -0.54 4.30
N ALA A 86 -2.65 -1.57 4.87
CA ALA A 86 -3.32 -2.62 4.10
C ALA A 86 -4.47 -2.04 3.27
N MET A 87 -5.27 -1.14 3.85
CA MET A 87 -6.34 -0.44 3.13
C MET A 87 -5.77 0.39 1.98
N HIS A 88 -4.70 1.14 2.24
CA HIS A 88 -4.03 1.94 1.22
C HIS A 88 -3.48 1.07 0.07
N LEU A 89 -2.86 -0.07 0.38
CA LEU A 89 -2.40 -1.03 -0.64
C LEU A 89 -3.55 -1.58 -1.49
N CYS A 90 -4.74 -1.81 -0.93
CA CYS A 90 -5.92 -2.16 -1.72
C CYS A 90 -6.27 -1.06 -2.73
N HIS A 91 -6.17 0.21 -2.33
CA HIS A 91 -6.42 1.35 -3.22
C HIS A 91 -5.29 1.58 -4.24
N ILE A 92 -4.06 1.29 -3.88
CA ILE A 92 -2.93 1.26 -4.82
C ILE A 92 -3.16 0.19 -5.89
N GLU A 93 -3.57 -1.02 -5.53
CA GLU A 93 -3.90 -2.06 -6.51
C GLU A 93 -5.06 -1.65 -7.43
N LYS A 94 -6.07 -0.95 -6.90
CA LYS A 94 -7.15 -0.35 -7.72
C LYS A 94 -6.60 0.68 -8.73
N ASN A 95 -5.55 1.38 -8.38
CA ASN A 95 -4.91 2.43 -9.15
C ASN A 95 -3.56 1.97 -9.77
N ALA A 96 -3.42 0.68 -10.08
CA ALA A 96 -2.18 0.12 -10.62
C ALA A 96 -1.80 0.66 -12.02
N ASP A 97 -2.71 1.35 -12.67
CA ASP A 97 -2.46 2.11 -13.90
C ASP A 97 -1.79 3.48 -13.65
N VAL A 98 -1.76 3.93 -12.39
CA VAL A 98 -1.04 5.13 -11.91
C VAL A 98 0.16 4.74 -11.09
N VAL A 99 -0.03 3.99 -10.00
CA VAL A 99 1.03 3.58 -9.09
C VAL A 99 1.58 2.22 -9.53
N VAL A 100 2.76 2.23 -10.11
CA VAL A 100 3.36 1.02 -10.71
C VAL A 100 4.32 0.30 -9.77
N MET A 101 4.78 0.97 -8.72
CA MET A 101 5.71 0.41 -7.74
C MET A 101 5.58 1.10 -6.40
N THR A 102 5.80 0.36 -5.32
CA THR A 102 5.84 0.91 -3.95
C THR A 102 6.98 0.33 -3.14
N SER A 103 7.56 1.14 -2.25
CA SER A 103 8.61 0.72 -1.31
C SER A 103 8.32 1.29 0.07
N TYR A 104 8.05 0.42 1.04
CA TYR A 104 7.96 0.85 2.44
C TYR A 104 9.32 1.34 2.94
N ALA A 105 9.34 2.44 3.65
CA ALA A 105 10.55 3.00 4.24
C ALA A 105 10.31 3.59 5.65
N PRO A 106 11.37 3.60 6.49
CA PRO A 106 12.60 2.82 6.40
C PRO A 106 12.38 1.32 6.65
N LEU A 107 13.22 0.50 6.04
CA LEU A 107 13.08 -0.96 6.11
C LEU A 107 13.66 -1.53 7.40
N LEU A 108 14.92 -1.21 7.73
CA LEU A 108 15.70 -1.81 8.82
C LEU A 108 16.09 -0.78 9.88
N CYS A 109 16.00 -1.19 11.13
CA CYS A 109 16.34 -0.32 12.26
C CYS A 109 17.02 -1.11 13.38
N LYS A 110 18.22 -0.69 13.77
CA LYS A 110 18.87 -1.21 14.98
C LYS A 110 18.24 -0.57 16.21
N GLU A 111 17.69 -1.40 17.11
CA GLU A 111 17.07 -0.95 18.36
C GLU A 111 18.01 -0.05 19.17
N LYS A 112 17.48 1.01 19.75
CA LYS A 112 18.18 2.02 20.56
C LYS A 112 19.27 2.84 19.79
N HIS A 113 19.37 2.66 18.48
CA HIS A 113 20.36 3.37 17.64
C HIS A 113 19.68 4.01 16.42
N HIS A 114 18.54 4.65 16.66
CA HIS A 114 17.76 5.31 15.60
C HIS A 114 17.13 6.60 16.14
N ASN A 115 16.87 7.50 15.22
CA ASN A 115 16.19 8.77 15.47
C ASN A 115 14.92 8.96 14.64
N TRP A 116 14.44 7.86 14.02
CA TRP A 116 13.27 7.86 13.14
C TRP A 116 12.29 6.74 13.50
N ASN A 117 11.00 7.04 13.44
CA ASN A 117 9.88 6.11 13.48
C ASN A 117 8.83 6.50 12.42
N PRO A 118 8.14 5.52 11.82
CA PRO A 118 8.26 4.08 12.02
C PRO A 118 9.43 3.47 11.24
N ASN A 119 9.76 2.22 11.55
CA ASN A 119 10.60 1.35 10.75
C ASN A 119 9.92 -0.02 10.66
N MET A 120 10.15 -0.79 9.60
CA MET A 120 9.41 -2.03 9.37
C MET A 120 9.95 -3.21 10.16
N ILE A 121 11.28 -3.33 10.24
CA ILE A 121 11.97 -4.44 10.90
C ILE A 121 12.97 -3.87 11.91
N TYR A 122 12.80 -4.22 13.16
CA TYR A 122 13.74 -3.84 14.22
C TYR A 122 14.62 -5.03 14.58
N PHE A 123 15.88 -4.77 14.88
CA PHE A 123 16.83 -5.80 15.28
C PHE A 123 17.81 -5.29 16.32
N ASP A 124 18.37 -6.21 17.09
CA ASP A 124 19.55 -6.04 17.91
C ASP A 124 20.61 -7.07 17.53
N ASN A 125 21.58 -7.34 18.40
CA ASN A 125 22.64 -8.29 18.10
C ASN A 125 22.17 -9.76 18.09
N THR A 126 21.00 -10.06 18.63
CA THR A 126 20.51 -11.41 18.88
C THR A 126 19.07 -11.65 18.45
N ASN A 127 18.28 -10.58 18.27
CA ASN A 127 16.84 -10.66 18.03
C ASN A 127 16.41 -9.85 16.82
N ILE A 128 15.33 -10.29 16.19
CA ILE A 128 14.63 -9.56 15.14
C ILE A 128 13.17 -9.41 15.56
N THR A 129 12.64 -8.20 15.47
CA THR A 129 11.23 -7.87 15.71
C THR A 129 10.58 -7.40 14.43
N LEU A 130 9.65 -8.19 13.93
CA LEU A 130 8.83 -7.84 12.76
C LEU A 130 7.61 -7.07 13.24
N THR A 131 7.39 -5.88 12.68
CA THR A 131 6.22 -5.06 13.03
C THR A 131 4.95 -5.58 12.35
N PRO A 132 3.74 -5.17 12.79
CA PRO A 132 2.51 -5.45 12.06
C PRO A 132 2.57 -4.98 10.60
N SER A 133 3.19 -3.83 10.31
CA SER A 133 3.41 -3.33 8.95
C SER A 133 4.24 -4.30 8.08
N TYR A 134 5.24 -4.98 8.66
CA TYR A 134 5.96 -6.03 7.93
C TYR A 134 5.03 -7.14 7.44
N HIS A 135 4.11 -7.59 8.27
CA HIS A 135 3.18 -8.65 7.91
C HIS A 135 2.20 -8.19 6.82
N THR A 136 1.75 -6.93 6.88
CA THR A 136 0.97 -6.31 5.79
C THR A 136 1.74 -6.33 4.47
N GLN A 137 2.94 -5.76 4.44
CA GLN A 137 3.77 -5.69 3.23
C GLN A 137 4.06 -7.09 2.67
N LYS A 138 4.39 -8.05 3.55
CA LYS A 138 4.62 -9.44 3.17
C LYS A 138 3.39 -10.05 2.48
N LEU A 139 2.21 -9.95 3.09
CA LEU A 139 0.99 -10.52 2.52
C LEU A 139 0.68 -9.97 1.13
N PHE A 140 0.80 -8.67 0.93
CA PHE A 140 0.57 -8.05 -0.38
C PHE A 140 1.64 -8.45 -1.40
N SER A 141 2.92 -8.52 -0.99
CA SER A 141 4.03 -8.85 -1.89
C SER A 141 4.00 -10.30 -2.36
N VAL A 142 3.71 -11.26 -1.47
CA VAL A 142 3.69 -12.70 -1.84
C VAL A 142 2.39 -13.12 -2.51
N ASN A 143 1.33 -12.34 -2.34
CA ASN A 143 0.02 -12.56 -2.94
C ASN A 143 -0.29 -11.47 -3.99
N GLY A 144 0.72 -11.02 -4.69
CA GLY A 144 0.61 -10.07 -5.79
C GLY A 144 0.06 -10.71 -7.06
N GLY A 145 -0.46 -9.87 -7.95
CA GLY A 145 -0.89 -10.24 -9.29
C GLY A 145 -0.43 -9.21 -10.29
N ASP A 146 -0.57 -9.50 -11.57
CA ASP A 146 -0.23 -8.59 -12.66
C ASP A 146 -1.47 -7.91 -13.27
N ARG A 147 -2.67 -8.26 -12.77
CA ARG A 147 -3.94 -7.67 -13.22
C ARG A 147 -4.86 -7.39 -12.05
N TYR A 148 -5.29 -6.14 -11.94
CA TYR A 148 -6.39 -5.78 -11.05
C TYR A 148 -7.72 -6.22 -11.66
N VAL A 149 -8.59 -6.79 -10.84
CA VAL A 149 -9.96 -7.16 -11.21
C VAL A 149 -10.91 -6.11 -10.67
N ALA A 150 -11.54 -5.36 -11.56
CA ALA A 150 -12.50 -4.34 -11.16
C ALA A 150 -13.61 -4.96 -10.28
N SER A 151 -13.71 -4.46 -9.07
CA SER A 151 -14.64 -4.96 -8.05
C SER A 151 -15.30 -3.80 -7.31
N THR A 152 -16.45 -4.05 -6.74
CA THR A 152 -17.19 -3.07 -5.93
C THR A 152 -17.35 -3.60 -4.52
N LEU A 153 -16.84 -2.87 -3.54
CA LEU A 153 -17.11 -3.10 -2.13
C LEU A 153 -18.34 -2.28 -1.73
N ARG A 154 -19.35 -2.95 -1.14
CA ARG A 154 -20.51 -2.28 -0.56
C ARG A 154 -20.52 -2.50 0.94
N VAL A 155 -20.48 -1.43 1.69
CA VAL A 155 -20.54 -1.40 3.15
C VAL A 155 -21.70 -0.50 3.58
N PRO A 156 -22.23 -0.63 4.81
CA PRO A 156 -23.19 0.32 5.35
C PRO A 156 -22.62 1.74 5.36
N GLU A 157 -23.53 2.71 5.19
CA GLU A 157 -23.20 4.15 5.22
C GLU A 157 -22.39 4.52 6.48
N GLY A 158 -21.33 5.29 6.29
CA GLY A 158 -20.41 5.73 7.34
C GLY A 158 -19.30 4.74 7.69
N LEU A 159 -19.23 3.59 7.02
CA LEU A 159 -18.17 2.59 7.21
C LEU A 159 -17.20 2.49 6.01
N GLU A 160 -17.36 3.34 5.00
CA GLU A 160 -16.62 3.28 3.73
C GLU A 160 -15.11 3.39 3.93
N ASN A 161 -14.69 4.19 4.91
CA ASN A 161 -13.28 4.40 5.24
C ASN A 161 -12.77 3.44 6.34
N ARG A 162 -13.47 2.36 6.64
CA ARG A 162 -13.10 1.37 7.68
C ARG A 162 -12.92 -0.04 7.12
N VAL A 163 -13.30 -0.25 5.88
CA VAL A 163 -13.21 -1.54 5.20
C VAL A 163 -12.65 -1.32 3.82
N ALA A 164 -11.70 -2.13 3.41
CA ALA A 164 -11.17 -2.10 2.06
C ALA A 164 -11.08 -3.51 1.47
N ALA A 165 -11.13 -3.58 0.16
CA ALA A 165 -10.94 -4.81 -0.58
C ALA A 165 -10.24 -4.54 -1.91
N SER A 166 -9.44 -5.50 -2.35
CA SER A 166 -8.93 -5.56 -3.71
C SER A 166 -8.93 -6.99 -4.23
N VAL A 167 -8.99 -7.13 -5.54
CA VAL A 167 -8.89 -8.42 -6.21
C VAL A 167 -7.85 -8.30 -7.32
N VAL A 168 -6.87 -9.18 -7.29
CA VAL A 168 -5.85 -9.25 -8.35
C VAL A 168 -5.73 -10.68 -8.88
N THR A 169 -5.31 -10.82 -10.11
CA THR A 169 -5.04 -12.11 -10.76
C THR A 169 -3.59 -12.16 -11.19
N ASP A 170 -2.94 -13.28 -10.91
CA ASP A 170 -1.67 -13.65 -11.54
C ASP A 170 -1.97 -14.38 -12.84
N SER A 171 -1.70 -13.74 -13.97
CA SER A 171 -2.01 -14.28 -15.30
C SER A 171 -1.20 -15.53 -15.64
N LYS A 172 -0.05 -15.75 -15.01
CA LYS A 172 0.81 -16.91 -15.25
C LYS A 172 0.29 -18.17 -14.57
N SER A 173 -0.13 -18.05 -13.32
CA SER A 173 -0.64 -19.19 -12.53
C SER A 173 -2.16 -19.32 -12.59
N GLY A 174 -2.87 -18.29 -13.03
CA GLY A 174 -4.33 -18.21 -12.99
C GLY A 174 -4.90 -17.99 -11.58
N LYS A 175 -4.04 -17.84 -10.57
CA LYS A 175 -4.47 -17.60 -9.19
C LYS A 175 -5.14 -16.23 -9.05
N LYS A 176 -6.18 -16.20 -8.24
CA LYS A 176 -6.87 -14.96 -7.84
C LYS A 176 -6.62 -14.73 -6.36
N TYR A 177 -6.26 -13.50 -6.02
CA TYR A 177 -6.04 -13.07 -4.64
C TYR A 177 -7.11 -12.04 -4.28
N VAL A 178 -7.91 -12.38 -3.29
CA VAL A 178 -8.91 -11.47 -2.70
C VAL A 178 -8.33 -10.95 -1.40
N LYS A 179 -8.12 -9.67 -1.30
CA LYS A 179 -7.61 -8.99 -0.11
C LYS A 179 -8.77 -8.28 0.56
N LEU A 180 -8.92 -8.50 1.86
CA LEU A 180 -9.97 -7.94 2.68
C LEU A 180 -9.36 -7.32 3.93
N VAL A 181 -9.69 -6.07 4.20
CA VAL A 181 -9.22 -5.34 5.37
C VAL A 181 -10.40 -4.83 6.16
N ASN A 182 -10.44 -5.14 7.45
CA ASN A 182 -11.46 -4.69 8.38
C ASN A 182 -10.79 -3.90 9.53
N ALA A 183 -10.94 -2.59 9.53
CA ALA A 183 -10.48 -1.69 10.59
C ALA A 183 -11.59 -1.34 11.59
N LEU A 184 -12.67 -2.09 11.62
CA LEU A 184 -13.73 -1.97 12.64
C LEU A 184 -13.39 -2.80 13.88
N PRO A 185 -13.92 -2.44 15.05
CA PRO A 185 -13.75 -3.21 16.28
C PRO A 185 -14.61 -4.50 16.31
N SER A 186 -15.35 -4.77 15.27
CA SER A 186 -16.27 -5.91 15.17
C SER A 186 -16.01 -6.74 13.92
N ALA A 187 -16.34 -8.03 14.00
CA ALA A 187 -16.30 -8.91 12.85
C ALA A 187 -17.34 -8.50 11.79
N LEU A 188 -16.97 -8.63 10.53
CA LEU A 188 -17.84 -8.42 9.39
C LEU A 188 -18.12 -9.74 8.69
N LYS A 189 -19.35 -9.93 8.27
CA LYS A 189 -19.73 -10.97 7.31
C LYS A 189 -19.75 -10.35 5.92
N LEU A 190 -18.89 -10.82 5.04
CA LEU A 190 -18.84 -10.37 3.65
C LEU A 190 -19.40 -11.46 2.72
N ASN A 191 -20.19 -11.05 1.74
CA ASN A 191 -20.60 -11.90 0.64
C ASN A 191 -19.73 -11.56 -0.57
N VAL A 192 -18.99 -12.54 -1.07
CA VAL A 192 -18.16 -12.39 -2.25
C VAL A 192 -18.91 -13.01 -3.44
N ASN A 193 -19.24 -12.20 -4.44
CA ASN A 193 -19.96 -12.62 -5.63
C ASN A 193 -19.08 -12.51 -6.87
N GLY A 194 -19.32 -13.35 -7.87
CA GLY A 194 -18.61 -13.29 -9.15
C GLY A 194 -17.23 -13.98 -9.15
N LEU A 195 -16.85 -14.62 -8.06
CA LEU A 195 -15.67 -15.48 -7.99
C LEU A 195 -16.10 -16.94 -7.90
N ASP A 196 -15.50 -17.78 -8.72
CA ASP A 196 -15.59 -19.22 -8.53
C ASP A 196 -14.61 -19.63 -7.42
N ILE A 197 -15.16 -20.03 -6.28
CA ILE A 197 -14.42 -20.50 -5.09
C ILE A 197 -14.59 -22.02 -4.92
N SER A 198 -15.02 -22.73 -5.94
CA SER A 198 -15.22 -24.19 -5.90
C SER A 198 -13.91 -25.00 -5.86
N GLY A 199 -12.78 -24.36 -6.15
CA GLY A 199 -11.45 -24.95 -6.08
C GLY A 199 -10.80 -24.88 -4.69
N ASN A 200 -9.52 -25.20 -4.62
CA ASN A 200 -8.72 -25.06 -3.41
C ASN A 200 -8.59 -23.59 -3.02
N THR A 201 -9.27 -23.19 -1.95
CA THR A 201 -9.17 -21.86 -1.37
C THR A 201 -8.34 -21.92 -0.10
N ALA A 202 -7.30 -21.12 -0.01
CA ALA A 202 -6.55 -20.91 1.21
C ALA A 202 -6.87 -19.52 1.78
N ILE A 203 -6.94 -19.42 3.09
CA ILE A 203 -7.08 -18.15 3.81
C ILE A 203 -5.80 -17.92 4.58
N GLU A 204 -5.22 -16.76 4.43
CA GLU A 204 -4.06 -16.31 5.17
C GLU A 204 -4.32 -14.90 5.68
N GLY A 205 -3.97 -14.63 6.92
CA GLY A 205 -4.19 -13.30 7.49
C GLY A 205 -3.68 -13.17 8.90
N PHE A 206 -3.87 -12.01 9.47
CA PHE A 206 -3.56 -11.72 10.86
C PHE A 206 -4.54 -10.69 11.44
N ARG A 207 -4.58 -10.60 12.74
CA ARG A 207 -5.42 -9.68 13.50
C ARG A 207 -4.70 -9.12 14.72
N GLY A 208 -5.25 -8.11 15.32
CA GLY A 208 -4.79 -7.49 16.56
C GLY A 208 -5.63 -6.30 16.94
N MET A 209 -5.47 -5.84 18.18
CA MET A 209 -6.03 -4.58 18.63
C MET A 209 -5.21 -3.40 18.09
N PRO A 210 -5.79 -2.20 17.91
CA PRO A 210 -5.07 -1.06 17.31
C PRO A 210 -3.72 -0.74 17.93
N ALA A 211 -3.58 -0.91 19.26
CA ALA A 211 -2.34 -0.63 19.99
C ALA A 211 -1.32 -1.78 19.99
N ASP A 212 -1.67 -2.94 19.47
CA ASP A 212 -0.77 -4.11 19.47
C ASP A 212 0.46 -3.86 18.60
N LYS A 213 1.61 -4.28 19.11
CA LYS A 213 2.91 -4.23 18.41
C LYS A 213 3.30 -5.56 17.79
N ALA A 214 2.51 -6.58 17.98
CA ALA A 214 2.66 -7.91 17.40
C ALA A 214 1.32 -8.35 16.80
N VAL A 215 1.39 -9.25 15.82
CA VAL A 215 0.20 -9.80 15.15
C VAL A 215 -0.14 -11.17 15.72
N GLN A 216 -1.41 -11.55 15.57
CA GLN A 216 -1.91 -12.91 15.80
C GLN A 216 -2.45 -13.46 14.48
N PRO A 217 -2.28 -14.76 14.19
CA PRO A 217 -2.90 -15.37 13.02
C PRO A 217 -4.41 -15.12 13.01
N ALA A 218 -4.97 -14.90 11.83
CA ALA A 218 -6.41 -14.95 11.64
C ALA A 218 -6.85 -16.42 11.68
N ASP A 219 -7.95 -16.69 12.39
CA ASP A 219 -8.57 -18.01 12.46
C ASP A 219 -9.43 -18.24 11.21
#